data_a3e07c10b40ec3e033a00fefc7c7d0bf
#
_entry.id   a3e07c10b40ec3e033a00fefc7c7d0bf
#
_cell.length_a   1.000
_cell.length_b   1.000
_cell.length_c   1.000
_cell.angle_alpha   90.00
_cell.angle_beta   90.00
_cell.angle_gamma   90.00
#
_symmetry.space_group_name_H-M   'P 1'
#
loop_
_entity.id
_entity.type
_entity.pdbx_description
1 polymer ?
#
loop_
_entity_poly.entity_id
_entity_poly.type
_entity_poly.pdbx_seq_one_letter_code
_entity_poly.pdbx_strand_id
1 'polypeptide(L)'
;VYIETGVSARAPFRKLFDDEGDAIRDINKFKAYSNVYHSIYWFRDVEEKFDFLSGKKHTGANYESAIIDRVVLDLDSFIKSKVGEKEFETYTHKALEDLRKLEDWAEKKDLLRQYRFSGGGFYFIFSATGHALKLRDFELNLRNELDIDIDVSTIGDSSRMMRVTNSYNFKKYRGCFCIPLKQKEIYLKYEEIKRLAERARYKKRYIYGTKSHNFTRCKIDKEKIKLKRLKIDLSNAQTIDADEILRRYGWEVNDFCDTVKAIIGMGHVGNSLRIELIKYLKAIVNLSFADCVTVIVALLGAEGVHSAIEGQTKYAYRGQWTFNPDKLKGLGYCPFDCNKCLNYRNLFYNIIG
;
A
#
# COMPACT_ATOMS: atom_id res chain seq x y z
N VAL A 1 6.30 -10.22 20.92
CA VAL A 1 6.25 -9.58 19.59
C VAL A 1 5.81 -10.57 18.55
N TYR A 2 5.12 -10.13 17.52
CA TYR A 2 4.45 -10.99 16.57
C TYR A 2 4.89 -10.65 15.15
N ILE A 3 4.98 -11.67 14.28
CA ILE A 3 5.26 -11.56 12.86
C ILE A 3 4.15 -12.27 12.08
N GLU A 4 3.74 -11.71 10.96
CA GLU A 4 2.80 -12.38 10.06
C GLU A 4 3.51 -13.04 8.88
N THR A 5 3.05 -14.22 8.50
CA THR A 5 3.37 -14.84 7.21
C THR A 5 2.15 -14.83 6.30
N GLY A 6 2.38 -14.91 5.00
CA GLY A 6 1.31 -14.94 4.02
C GLY A 6 1.64 -15.85 2.84
N VAL A 7 0.64 -16.58 2.40
CA VAL A 7 0.74 -17.52 1.27
C VAL A 7 -0.36 -17.21 0.27
N SER A 8 -0.04 -17.12 -1.01
CA SER A 8 -0.91 -16.95 -2.17
C SER A 8 -0.62 -15.70 -3.00
N ALA A 9 -1.04 -15.71 -4.25
CA ALA A 9 -0.78 -14.64 -5.21
C ALA A 9 -1.77 -13.47 -5.13
N ARG A 10 -2.99 -13.66 -4.62
CA ARG A 10 -4.08 -12.68 -4.73
C ARG A 10 -4.55 -12.09 -3.40
N ALA A 11 -4.61 -12.90 -2.37
CA ALA A 11 -4.95 -12.48 -1.01
C ALA A 11 -4.22 -13.43 -0.07
N PRO A 12 -3.07 -13.06 0.46
CA PRO A 12 -2.33 -13.96 1.32
C PRO A 12 -3.18 -14.30 2.55
N PHE A 13 -3.44 -15.58 2.75
CA PHE A 13 -3.88 -16.06 4.05
C PHE A 13 -2.78 -15.72 5.04
N ARG A 14 -3.07 -14.79 5.94
CA ARG A 14 -2.11 -14.33 6.94
C ARG A 14 -2.19 -15.22 8.17
N LYS A 15 -1.04 -15.63 8.66
CA LYS A 15 -0.88 -16.32 9.93
C LYS A 15 0.04 -15.53 10.82
N LEU A 16 -0.30 -15.47 12.08
CA LEU A 16 0.44 -14.78 13.10
C LEU A 16 1.31 -15.75 13.89
N PHE A 17 2.54 -15.33 14.18
CA PHE A 17 3.50 -16.12 14.96
C PHE A 17 4.17 -15.20 15.99
N ASP A 18 4.42 -15.71 17.15
CA ASP A 18 5.22 -15.07 18.22
C ASP A 18 6.68 -15.58 18.26
N ASP A 19 6.97 -16.64 17.51
CA ASP A 19 8.29 -17.23 17.32
C ASP A 19 8.73 -17.16 15.84
N GLU A 20 9.95 -16.67 15.58
CA GLU A 20 10.49 -16.54 14.22
C GLU A 20 10.74 -17.91 13.57
N GLY A 21 11.14 -18.91 14.35
CA GLY A 21 11.39 -20.26 13.85
C GLY A 21 10.11 -20.92 13.35
N ASP A 22 8.98 -20.71 14.02
CA ASP A 22 7.67 -21.19 13.59
C ASP A 22 7.22 -20.51 12.31
N ALA A 23 7.40 -19.20 12.22
CA ALA A 23 7.12 -18.45 10.99
C ALA A 23 7.98 -18.96 9.81
N ILE A 24 9.28 -19.22 10.04
CA ILE A 24 10.18 -19.79 9.02
C ILE A 24 9.73 -21.20 8.62
N ARG A 25 9.33 -22.04 9.57
CA ARG A 25 8.81 -23.38 9.29
C ARG A 25 7.56 -23.33 8.43
N ASP A 26 6.63 -22.41 8.73
CA ASP A 26 5.41 -22.22 7.93
C ASP A 26 5.73 -21.77 6.49
N ILE A 27 6.59 -20.77 6.34
CA ILE A 27 7.05 -20.30 5.02
C ILE A 27 7.66 -21.44 4.19
N ASN A 28 8.53 -22.25 4.80
CA ASN A 28 9.23 -23.33 4.11
C ASN A 28 8.31 -24.42 3.58
N LYS A 29 7.12 -24.62 4.17
CA LYS A 29 6.12 -25.55 3.66
C LYS A 29 5.60 -25.18 2.28
N PHE A 30 5.56 -23.88 1.96
CA PHE A 30 4.86 -23.35 0.78
C PHE A 30 5.79 -22.75 -0.28
N LYS A 31 7.04 -22.37 0.05
CA LYS A 31 7.89 -21.58 -0.84
C LYS A 31 8.27 -22.27 -2.15
N ALA A 32 8.16 -23.61 -2.21
CA ALA A 32 8.48 -24.37 -3.41
C ALA A 32 7.39 -24.29 -4.50
N TYR A 33 6.14 -24.00 -4.12
CA TYR A 33 4.99 -24.07 -5.05
C TYR A 33 4.01 -22.91 -4.89
N SER A 34 4.29 -21.94 -4.04
CA SER A 34 3.43 -20.77 -3.86
C SER A 34 4.24 -19.51 -3.62
N ASN A 35 3.62 -18.36 -3.88
CA ASN A 35 4.16 -17.09 -3.45
C ASN A 35 4.08 -16.99 -1.93
N VAL A 36 5.20 -16.71 -1.28
CA VAL A 36 5.28 -16.57 0.18
C VAL A 36 5.77 -15.20 0.57
N TYR A 37 5.21 -14.69 1.63
CA TYR A 37 5.43 -13.34 2.14
C TYR A 37 5.60 -13.38 3.65
N HIS A 38 6.23 -12.35 4.20
CA HIS A 38 6.24 -12.05 5.64
C HIS A 38 5.95 -10.57 5.85
N SER A 39 5.42 -10.20 7.02
CA SER A 39 5.27 -8.80 7.39
C SER A 39 6.64 -8.11 7.43
N ILE A 40 6.67 -6.83 7.03
CA ILE A 40 7.90 -6.02 7.07
C ILE A 40 8.28 -5.74 8.53
N TYR A 41 7.25 -5.52 9.36
CA TYR A 41 7.41 -5.12 10.75
C TYR A 41 7.02 -6.24 11.70
N TRP A 42 7.59 -6.19 12.89
CA TRP A 42 7.11 -6.88 14.06
C TRP A 42 6.02 -6.05 14.73
N PHE A 43 5.08 -6.72 15.39
CA PHE A 43 3.98 -6.09 16.10
C PHE A 43 4.07 -6.39 17.60
N ARG A 44 3.78 -5.38 18.42
CA ARG A 44 3.77 -5.56 19.90
C ARG A 44 2.50 -6.25 20.36
N ASP A 45 1.37 -5.92 19.72
CA ASP A 45 0.04 -6.29 20.15
C ASP A 45 -0.71 -7.02 19.06
N VAL A 46 -1.73 -7.74 19.49
CA VAL A 46 -2.68 -8.44 18.63
C VAL A 46 -4.09 -7.88 18.86
N GLU A 47 -4.95 -8.07 17.88
CA GLU A 47 -6.35 -7.67 17.94
C GLU A 47 -7.25 -8.75 17.34
N GLU A 48 -8.50 -8.77 17.77
CA GLU A 48 -9.51 -9.62 17.15
C GLU A 48 -9.88 -9.02 15.79
N LYS A 49 -9.70 -9.80 14.73
CA LYS A 49 -10.08 -9.46 13.36
C LYS A 49 -11.21 -10.35 12.90
N PHE A 50 -12.05 -9.80 12.07
CA PHE A 50 -13.14 -10.56 11.48
C PHE A 50 -12.77 -10.91 10.03
N ASP A 51 -12.75 -12.22 9.72
CA ASP A 51 -12.62 -12.71 8.35
C ASP A 51 -13.99 -12.73 7.68
N PHE A 52 -14.16 -11.86 6.70
CA PHE A 52 -15.43 -11.64 6.02
C PHE A 52 -15.81 -12.75 5.04
N LEU A 53 -14.83 -13.46 4.54
CA LEU A 53 -15.10 -14.57 3.62
C LEU A 53 -15.64 -15.78 4.37
N SER A 54 -15.08 -16.07 5.54
CA SER A 54 -15.48 -17.21 6.37
C SER A 54 -16.52 -16.85 7.43
N GLY A 55 -16.78 -15.58 7.70
CA GLY A 55 -17.63 -15.10 8.79
C GLY A 55 -17.06 -15.36 10.19
N LYS A 56 -15.78 -15.72 10.29
CA LYS A 56 -15.13 -16.08 11.55
C LYS A 56 -14.24 -14.97 12.09
N LYS A 57 -14.19 -14.88 13.41
CA LYS A 57 -13.20 -14.08 14.11
C LYS A 57 -11.88 -14.83 14.22
N HIS A 58 -10.78 -14.12 14.08
CA HIS A 58 -9.43 -14.65 14.27
C HIS A 58 -8.55 -13.59 14.93
N THR A 59 -7.50 -14.02 15.60
CA THR A 59 -6.48 -13.11 16.13
C THR A 59 -5.53 -12.71 15.00
N GLY A 60 -5.31 -11.42 14.83
CA GLY A 60 -4.36 -10.84 13.88
C GLY A 60 -3.47 -9.80 14.55
N ALA A 61 -2.43 -9.35 13.86
CA ALA A 61 -1.56 -8.29 14.36
C ALA A 61 -2.31 -6.96 14.47
N ASN A 62 -2.10 -6.23 15.56
CA ASN A 62 -2.49 -4.83 15.64
C ASN A 62 -1.46 -3.99 14.86
N TYR A 63 -1.83 -3.51 13.68
CA TYR A 63 -0.91 -2.81 12.78
C TYR A 63 -0.45 -1.45 13.31
N GLU A 64 -1.18 -0.85 14.23
CA GLU A 64 -0.78 0.40 14.90
C GLU A 64 0.36 0.16 15.90
N SER A 65 0.52 -1.09 16.37
CA SER A 65 1.60 -1.50 17.28
C SER A 65 2.90 -1.87 16.56
N ALA A 66 3.01 -1.60 15.25
CA ALA A 66 4.18 -1.93 14.46
C ALA A 66 5.46 -1.29 15.00
N ILE A 67 6.50 -2.10 15.13
CA ILE A 67 7.84 -1.67 15.53
C ILE A 67 8.58 -1.27 14.27
N ILE A 68 8.77 0.02 14.08
CA ILE A 68 9.47 0.56 12.90
C ILE A 68 10.97 0.60 13.19
N ASP A 69 11.68 -0.44 12.75
CA ASP A 69 13.14 -0.59 12.81
C ASP A 69 13.80 -0.42 11.44
N ARG A 70 12.98 -0.37 10.40
CA ARG A 70 13.38 -0.24 9.00
C ARG A 70 12.29 0.42 8.17
N VAL A 71 12.67 0.93 7.01
CA VAL A 71 11.73 1.30 5.94
C VAL A 71 12.00 0.40 4.75
N VAL A 72 10.96 -0.06 4.10
CA VAL A 72 11.02 -0.86 2.88
C VAL A 72 10.26 -0.14 1.79
N LEU A 73 10.95 0.32 0.78
CA LEU A 73 10.34 0.92 -0.40
C LEU A 73 10.17 -0.14 -1.47
N ASP A 74 8.95 -0.31 -1.97
CA ASP A 74 8.62 -1.22 -3.05
C ASP A 74 8.61 -0.43 -4.36
N LEU A 75 9.64 -0.64 -5.16
CA LEU A 75 9.82 -0.07 -6.48
C LEU A 75 9.28 -1.06 -7.49
N ASP A 76 7.96 -1.16 -7.56
CA ASP A 76 7.26 -2.03 -8.48
C ASP A 76 6.37 -1.17 -9.39
N SER A 77 6.36 -1.47 -10.68
CA SER A 77 5.48 -0.76 -11.59
C SER A 77 4.02 -1.09 -11.29
N PHE A 78 3.24 -0.07 -11.13
CA PHE A 78 1.87 -0.15 -10.62
C PHE A 78 0.86 -0.76 -11.61
N ILE A 79 1.12 -0.75 -12.90
CA ILE A 79 0.17 -1.21 -13.94
C ILE A 79 0.23 -2.74 -14.06
N LYS A 80 -0.37 -3.45 -13.11
CA LYS A 80 -0.21 -4.91 -12.96
C LYS A 80 -1.16 -5.78 -13.78
N SER A 81 -2.25 -5.27 -14.35
CA SER A 81 -3.31 -6.15 -14.84
C SER A 81 -3.50 -6.20 -16.37
N LYS A 82 -3.01 -5.21 -17.11
CA LYS A 82 -3.23 -5.13 -18.58
C LYS A 82 -1.97 -4.87 -19.40
N VAL A 83 -0.80 -4.86 -18.76
CA VAL A 83 0.47 -4.52 -19.41
C VAL A 83 1.05 -5.71 -20.14
N GLY A 84 1.45 -5.53 -21.38
CA GLY A 84 2.21 -6.50 -22.15
C GLY A 84 3.64 -6.67 -21.60
N GLU A 85 4.35 -7.72 -22.07
CA GLU A 85 5.70 -8.03 -21.59
C GLU A 85 6.69 -6.87 -21.80
N LYS A 86 6.63 -6.19 -22.97
CA LYS A 86 7.49 -5.04 -23.27
C LYS A 86 7.28 -3.85 -22.34
N GLU A 87 6.03 -3.55 -22.02
CA GLU A 87 5.70 -2.48 -21.08
C GLU A 87 6.16 -2.84 -19.66
N PHE A 88 6.01 -4.10 -19.26
CA PHE A 88 6.52 -4.59 -17.99
C PHE A 88 8.03 -4.40 -17.86
N GLU A 89 8.81 -4.67 -18.89
CA GLU A 89 10.24 -4.43 -18.93
C GLU A 89 10.57 -2.95 -18.80
N THR A 90 9.87 -2.06 -19.52
CA THR A 90 10.07 -0.61 -19.44
C THR A 90 9.89 -0.10 -18.00
N TYR A 91 8.84 -0.53 -17.32
CA TYR A 91 8.61 -0.15 -15.93
C TYR A 91 9.67 -0.70 -14.97
N THR A 92 10.17 -1.91 -15.23
CA THR A 92 11.22 -2.49 -14.39
C THR A 92 12.55 -1.76 -14.57
N HIS A 93 12.86 -1.27 -15.78
CA HIS A 93 14.01 -0.39 -16.01
C HIS A 93 13.89 0.91 -15.21
N LYS A 94 12.72 1.54 -15.22
CA LYS A 94 12.48 2.74 -14.40
C LYS A 94 12.64 2.45 -12.90
N ALA A 95 12.10 1.34 -12.40
CA ALA A 95 12.28 0.94 -11.01
C ALA A 95 13.76 0.74 -10.63
N LEU A 96 14.58 0.26 -11.58
CA LEU A 96 16.03 0.14 -11.39
C LEU A 96 16.73 1.51 -11.33
N GLU A 97 16.31 2.46 -12.15
CA GLU A 97 16.81 3.85 -12.08
C GLU A 97 16.45 4.51 -10.75
N ASP A 98 15.22 4.34 -10.29
CA ASP A 98 14.76 4.86 -9.00
C ASP A 98 15.51 4.21 -7.83
N LEU A 99 15.84 2.92 -7.94
CA LEU A 99 16.71 2.23 -6.97
C LEU A 99 18.09 2.87 -6.88
N ARG A 100 18.68 3.28 -8.01
CA ARG A 100 19.98 3.95 -8.05
C ARG A 100 19.93 5.35 -7.40
N LYS A 101 18.86 6.12 -7.64
CA LYS A 101 18.64 7.40 -6.94
C LYS A 101 18.56 7.22 -5.42
N LEU A 102 17.86 6.18 -4.97
CA LEU A 102 17.79 5.84 -3.54
C LEU A 102 19.13 5.41 -2.98
N GLU A 103 19.93 4.68 -3.78
CA GLU A 103 21.29 4.32 -3.39
C GLU A 103 22.15 5.56 -3.16
N ASP A 104 22.17 6.47 -4.11
CA ASP A 104 22.96 7.72 -4.02
C ASP A 104 22.53 8.58 -2.82
N TRP A 105 21.25 8.63 -2.54
CA TRP A 105 20.70 9.31 -1.37
C TRP A 105 21.13 8.65 -0.05
N ALA A 106 21.08 7.33 0.01
CA ALA A 106 21.39 6.58 1.22
C ALA A 106 22.91 6.49 1.46
N GLU A 107 23.72 6.41 0.40
CA GLU A 107 25.17 6.41 0.49
C GLU A 107 25.69 7.74 1.07
N LYS A 108 25.20 8.87 0.60
CA LYS A 108 25.53 10.20 1.14
C LYS A 108 25.23 10.33 2.64
N LYS A 109 24.30 9.56 3.15
CA LYS A 109 23.90 9.54 4.58
C LYS A 109 24.50 8.36 5.35
N ASP A 110 25.27 7.51 4.70
CA ASP A 110 25.85 6.27 5.24
C ASP A 110 24.79 5.37 5.92
N LEU A 111 23.61 5.25 5.30
CA LEU A 111 22.52 4.46 5.86
C LEU A 111 22.76 2.97 5.74
N LEU A 112 22.48 2.23 6.82
CA LEU A 112 22.49 0.77 6.83
C LEU A 112 21.38 0.24 5.92
N ARG A 113 21.72 -0.40 4.79
CA ARG A 113 20.80 -0.70 3.70
C ARG A 113 21.04 -2.03 3.00
N GLN A 114 20.02 -2.50 2.32
CA GLN A 114 20.00 -3.73 1.53
C GLN A 114 19.13 -3.55 0.30
N TYR A 115 19.40 -4.33 -0.72
CA TYR A 115 18.64 -4.37 -1.98
C TYR A 115 18.14 -5.78 -2.24
N ARG A 116 16.93 -5.90 -2.80
CA ARG A 116 16.42 -7.18 -3.28
C ARG A 116 15.72 -6.97 -4.62
N PHE A 117 15.90 -7.91 -5.51
CA PHE A 117 15.08 -8.03 -6.70
C PHE A 117 13.92 -8.97 -6.41
N SER A 118 12.68 -8.54 -6.62
CA SER A 118 11.47 -9.30 -6.27
C SER A 118 10.96 -10.19 -7.40
N GLY A 119 11.64 -10.18 -8.55
CA GLY A 119 11.21 -10.86 -9.77
C GLY A 119 10.45 -9.98 -10.75
N GLY A 120 10.22 -8.71 -10.42
CA GLY A 120 9.52 -7.78 -11.31
C GLY A 120 9.58 -6.34 -10.83
N GLY A 121 10.29 -6.11 -9.75
CA GLY A 121 10.58 -4.83 -9.15
C GLY A 121 11.66 -5.00 -8.11
N PHE A 122 11.90 -3.98 -7.32
CA PHE A 122 12.98 -3.97 -6.34
C PHE A 122 12.46 -3.54 -4.98
N TYR A 123 13.06 -4.12 -3.94
CA TYR A 123 12.94 -3.60 -2.58
C TYR A 123 14.23 -2.87 -2.21
N PHE A 124 14.07 -1.62 -1.82
CA PHE A 124 15.10 -0.86 -1.12
C PHE A 124 14.77 -0.87 0.36
N ILE A 125 15.67 -1.43 1.17
CA ILE A 125 15.46 -1.66 2.60
C ILE A 125 16.55 -0.91 3.33
N PHE A 126 16.20 -0.03 4.26
CA PHE A 126 17.19 0.65 5.08
C PHE A 126 16.76 0.74 6.55
N SER A 127 17.74 0.79 7.44
CA SER A 127 17.49 0.95 8.87
C SER A 127 16.93 2.34 9.15
N ALA A 128 15.82 2.37 9.85
CA ALA A 128 15.18 3.61 10.23
C ALA A 128 14.41 3.42 11.54
N THR A 129 14.26 4.51 12.29
CA THR A 129 13.45 4.54 13.50
C THR A 129 12.45 5.67 13.41
N GLY A 130 11.20 5.37 13.77
CA GLY A 130 10.14 6.35 13.72
C GLY A 130 8.84 5.81 14.28
N HIS A 131 7.82 6.64 14.26
CA HIS A 131 6.48 6.25 14.66
C HIS A 131 5.70 5.77 13.41
N ALA A 132 4.92 4.69 13.53
CA ALA A 132 4.12 4.15 12.43
C ALA A 132 3.25 5.22 11.75
N LEU A 133 2.65 6.13 12.52
CA LEU A 133 1.85 7.25 12.01
C LEU A 133 2.66 8.27 11.16
N LYS A 134 3.99 8.27 11.28
CA LYS A 134 4.89 9.16 10.52
C LYS A 134 5.53 8.51 9.30
N LEU A 135 5.38 7.20 9.19
CA LEU A 135 5.94 6.42 8.08
C LEU A 135 5.49 6.96 6.73
N ARG A 136 4.20 7.23 6.61
CA ARG A 136 3.60 7.78 5.38
C ARG A 136 4.18 9.13 5.01
N ASP A 137 4.23 10.05 5.96
CA ASP A 137 4.75 11.40 5.74
C ASP A 137 6.20 11.31 5.25
N PHE A 138 6.97 10.43 5.85
CA PHE A 138 8.34 10.20 5.49
C PHE A 138 8.50 9.63 4.07
N GLU A 139 7.76 8.56 3.74
CA GLU A 139 7.83 7.92 2.42
C GLU A 139 7.35 8.86 1.30
N LEU A 140 6.32 9.68 1.54
CA LEU A 140 5.86 10.70 0.59
C LEU A 140 6.90 11.80 0.37
N ASN A 141 7.53 12.30 1.44
CA ASN A 141 8.58 13.31 1.32
C ASN A 141 9.76 12.77 0.53
N LEU A 142 10.20 11.54 0.82
CA LEU A 142 11.30 10.89 0.12
C LEU A 142 10.98 10.68 -1.37
N ARG A 143 9.77 10.22 -1.67
CA ARG A 143 9.29 10.07 -3.05
C ARG A 143 9.38 11.38 -3.82
N ASN A 144 8.94 12.49 -3.21
CA ASN A 144 8.93 13.80 -3.85
C ASN A 144 10.36 14.41 -3.94
N GLU A 145 11.18 14.23 -2.89
CA GLU A 145 12.57 14.73 -2.86
C GLU A 145 13.40 14.12 -3.98
N LEU A 146 13.25 12.82 -4.21
CA LEU A 146 14.06 12.08 -5.18
C LEU A 146 13.40 11.92 -6.56
N ASP A 147 12.16 12.36 -6.72
CA ASP A 147 11.34 12.12 -7.92
C ASP A 147 11.39 10.65 -8.36
N ILE A 148 10.96 9.78 -7.44
CA ILE A 148 10.92 8.32 -7.62
C ILE A 148 9.50 7.78 -7.57
N ASP A 149 9.26 6.65 -8.25
CA ASP A 149 8.00 5.94 -8.18
C ASP A 149 8.05 4.82 -7.13
N ILE A 150 7.38 5.06 -6.01
CA ILE A 150 7.09 4.04 -5.00
C ILE A 150 5.65 3.57 -5.21
N ASP A 151 5.38 2.28 -5.04
CA ASP A 151 4.00 1.77 -5.07
C ASP A 151 3.14 2.52 -4.04
N VAL A 152 2.31 3.44 -4.54
CA VAL A 152 1.47 4.31 -3.69
C VAL A 152 0.50 3.52 -2.79
N SER A 153 0.14 2.30 -3.19
CA SER A 153 -0.71 1.42 -2.38
C SER A 153 -0.01 0.92 -1.11
N THR A 154 1.31 1.06 -1.05
CA THR A 154 2.14 0.59 0.05
C THR A 154 2.68 1.71 0.94
N ILE A 155 2.52 2.97 0.53
CA ILE A 155 3.03 4.13 1.29
C ILE A 155 2.33 4.25 2.64
N GLY A 156 3.11 4.20 3.72
CA GLY A 156 2.62 4.29 5.09
C GLY A 156 1.85 3.07 5.59
N ASP A 157 1.82 1.98 4.83
CA ASP A 157 1.11 0.77 5.21
C ASP A 157 1.99 -0.12 6.12
N SER A 158 1.74 -0.03 7.44
CA SER A 158 2.41 -0.88 8.44
C SER A 158 1.99 -2.35 8.36
N SER A 159 0.88 -2.66 7.68
CA SER A 159 0.41 -4.05 7.45
C SER A 159 1.07 -4.72 6.25
N ARG A 160 1.95 -4.00 5.55
CA ARG A 160 2.53 -4.46 4.29
C ARG A 160 3.35 -5.74 4.44
N MET A 161 3.19 -6.60 3.46
CA MET A 161 3.92 -7.86 3.34
C MET A 161 5.02 -7.73 2.28
N MET A 162 6.19 -8.27 2.57
CA MET A 162 7.31 -8.37 1.65
C MET A 162 7.52 -9.82 1.22
N ARG A 163 7.88 -10.05 -0.04
CA ARG A 163 8.21 -11.39 -0.54
C ARG A 163 9.42 -11.96 0.21
N VAL A 164 9.32 -13.22 0.58
CA VAL A 164 10.41 -13.94 1.23
C VAL A 164 11.61 -14.08 0.29
N THR A 165 12.78 -13.76 0.80
CA THR A 165 14.05 -13.94 0.06
C THR A 165 14.24 -15.41 -0.32
N ASN A 166 14.74 -15.64 -1.54
CA ASN A 166 14.94 -16.98 -2.12
C ASN A 166 13.66 -17.80 -2.31
N SER A 167 12.50 -17.16 -2.32
CA SER A 167 11.27 -17.76 -2.83
C SER A 167 11.08 -17.44 -4.30
N TYR A 168 10.47 -18.37 -5.03
CA TYR A 168 10.15 -18.19 -6.43
C TYR A 168 8.93 -17.28 -6.61
N ASN A 169 8.93 -16.44 -7.65
CA ASN A 169 7.82 -15.57 -7.97
C ASN A 169 6.96 -16.18 -9.07
N PHE A 170 5.84 -16.77 -8.69
CA PHE A 170 4.91 -17.44 -9.61
C PHE A 170 3.96 -16.49 -10.36
N LYS A 171 4.12 -15.17 -10.20
CA LYS A 171 3.29 -14.20 -10.94
C LYS A 171 3.68 -14.17 -12.40
N LYS A 172 2.72 -13.91 -13.29
CA LYS A 172 2.92 -13.78 -14.74
C LYS A 172 4.07 -12.81 -15.06
N TYR A 173 4.89 -13.12 -16.05
CA TYR A 173 6.07 -12.40 -16.52
C TYR A 173 7.24 -12.29 -15.53
N ARG A 174 7.14 -12.91 -14.35
CA ARG A 174 8.16 -12.78 -13.31
C ARG A 174 9.09 -13.99 -13.23
N GLY A 175 8.58 -15.17 -13.09
CA GLY A 175 9.25 -16.46 -13.27
C GLY A 175 10.70 -16.57 -12.76
N CYS A 176 11.02 -15.95 -11.59
CA CYS A 176 12.36 -15.98 -11.04
C CYS A 176 12.34 -15.83 -9.51
N PHE A 177 13.49 -16.01 -8.88
CA PHE A 177 13.60 -15.92 -7.42
C PHE A 177 13.66 -14.48 -6.93
N CYS A 178 13.11 -14.22 -5.75
CA CYS A 178 13.39 -13.01 -4.99
C CYS A 178 14.80 -13.12 -4.40
N ILE A 179 15.75 -12.36 -4.89
CA ILE A 179 17.16 -12.49 -4.50
C ILE A 179 17.71 -11.22 -3.86
N PRO A 180 18.64 -11.35 -2.88
CA PRO A 180 19.42 -10.22 -2.40
C PRO A 180 20.42 -9.79 -3.48
N LEU A 181 20.62 -8.48 -3.63
CA LEU A 181 21.60 -7.89 -4.55
C LEU A 181 22.78 -7.29 -3.80
N LYS A 182 23.96 -7.37 -4.40
CA LYS A 182 25.13 -6.56 -4.00
C LYS A 182 24.96 -5.14 -4.50
N GLN A 183 25.57 -4.16 -3.83
CA GLN A 183 25.59 -2.77 -4.25
C GLN A 183 26.01 -2.62 -5.73
N LYS A 184 27.09 -3.25 -6.14
CA LYS A 184 27.54 -3.19 -7.54
C LYS A 184 26.56 -3.84 -8.54
N GLU A 185 25.68 -4.73 -8.10
CA GLU A 185 24.73 -5.43 -8.98
C GLU A 185 23.52 -4.56 -9.33
N ILE A 186 23.21 -3.52 -8.57
CA ILE A 186 22.15 -2.57 -8.94
C ILE A 186 22.54 -1.69 -10.15
N TYR A 187 23.83 -1.68 -10.53
CA TYR A 187 24.33 -0.97 -11.70
C TYR A 187 24.42 -1.86 -12.96
N LEU A 188 24.11 -3.15 -12.83
CA LEU A 188 23.97 -4.05 -13.98
C LEU A 188 22.74 -3.70 -14.81
N LYS A 189 22.68 -4.23 -16.04
CA LYS A 189 21.46 -4.17 -16.84
C LYS A 189 20.38 -5.06 -16.22
N TYR A 190 19.12 -4.73 -16.47
CA TYR A 190 17.99 -5.49 -15.94
C TYR A 190 18.06 -6.98 -16.29
N GLU A 191 18.41 -7.31 -17.52
CA GLU A 191 18.52 -8.68 -18.03
C GLU A 191 19.60 -9.49 -17.28
N GLU A 192 20.68 -8.83 -16.89
CA GLU A 192 21.74 -9.47 -16.09
C GLU A 192 21.24 -9.76 -14.67
N ILE A 193 20.49 -8.81 -14.07
CA ILE A 193 19.87 -9.03 -12.76
C ILE A 193 18.84 -10.16 -12.82
N LYS A 194 18.04 -10.21 -13.90
CA LYS A 194 17.07 -11.28 -14.13
C LYS A 194 17.75 -12.65 -14.22
N ARG A 195 18.90 -12.75 -14.93
CA ARG A 195 19.72 -13.98 -14.98
C ARG A 195 20.25 -14.39 -13.61
N LEU A 196 20.70 -13.43 -12.80
CA LEU A 196 21.10 -13.73 -11.42
C LEU A 196 19.94 -14.31 -10.60
N ALA A 197 18.71 -13.94 -10.90
CA ALA A 197 17.51 -14.39 -10.21
C ALA A 197 16.92 -15.72 -10.75
N GLU A 198 17.51 -16.34 -11.75
CA GLU A 198 17.17 -17.71 -12.19
C GLU A 198 17.45 -18.74 -11.09
N ARG A 199 18.30 -18.41 -10.14
CA ARG A 199 18.68 -19.28 -9.02
C ARG A 199 18.59 -18.56 -7.68
N ALA A 200 18.19 -19.30 -6.67
CA ALA A 200 18.19 -18.80 -5.28
C ALA A 200 19.63 -18.52 -4.80
N ARG A 201 19.80 -17.51 -3.96
CA ARG A 201 21.12 -17.05 -3.46
C ARG A 201 21.19 -17.22 -1.94
N TYR A 202 21.32 -18.43 -1.45
CA TYR A 202 21.16 -18.80 -0.05
C TYR A 202 22.22 -18.23 0.92
N LYS A 203 23.32 -17.66 0.44
CA LYS A 203 24.50 -17.54 1.31
C LYS A 203 24.84 -16.16 1.85
N LYS A 204 24.16 -15.03 1.48
CA LYS A 204 24.62 -13.75 2.05
C LYS A 204 23.51 -12.70 2.12
N ARG A 205 23.34 -12.11 3.29
CA ARG A 205 22.78 -10.77 3.41
C ARG A 205 23.87 -9.78 2.99
N TYR A 206 23.61 -8.94 2.01
CA TYR A 206 24.50 -7.84 1.65
C TYR A 206 23.99 -6.60 2.35
N ILE A 207 24.76 -6.09 3.28
CA ILE A 207 24.42 -4.93 4.12
C ILE A 207 25.49 -3.87 3.89
N TYR A 208 25.10 -2.64 3.67
CA TYR A 208 25.96 -1.50 3.38
C TYR A 208 25.59 -0.34 4.29
N GLY A 209 26.59 0.51 4.64
CA GLY A 209 26.40 1.64 5.54
C GLY A 209 26.33 1.23 7.01
N THR A 210 26.28 2.23 7.89
CA THR A 210 26.37 2.03 9.34
C THR A 210 25.28 2.73 10.15
N LYS A 211 24.58 3.72 9.58
CA LYS A 211 23.64 4.59 10.29
C LYS A 211 22.19 4.20 10.09
N SER A 212 21.37 4.49 11.09
CA SER A 212 19.92 4.41 11.03
C SER A 212 19.33 5.81 10.80
N HIS A 213 18.30 5.90 9.96
CA HIS A 213 17.58 7.16 9.71
C HIS A 213 16.49 7.35 10.78
N ASN A 214 16.41 8.57 11.34
CA ASN A 214 15.37 8.90 12.32
C ASN A 214 14.35 9.86 11.70
N PHE A 215 13.10 9.41 11.58
CA PHE A 215 11.99 10.18 11.03
C PHE A 215 10.87 10.49 12.04
N THR A 216 11.12 10.34 13.34
CA THR A 216 10.11 10.61 14.40
C THR A 216 9.52 12.01 14.33
N ARG A 217 10.30 12.99 13.85
CA ARG A 217 9.88 14.40 13.71
C ARG A 217 9.51 14.78 12.27
N CYS A 218 9.36 13.81 11.38
CA CYS A 218 8.98 14.10 10.00
C CYS A 218 7.63 14.80 9.97
N LYS A 219 7.58 15.96 9.29
CA LYS A 219 6.36 16.68 8.97
C LYS A 219 6.19 16.67 7.47
N ILE A 220 4.95 16.59 7.00
CA ILE A 220 4.66 16.78 5.58
C ILE A 220 5.04 18.20 5.22
N ASP A 221 5.96 18.35 4.28
CA ASP A 221 6.21 19.61 3.62
C ASP A 221 5.09 19.84 2.59
N LYS A 222 4.02 20.51 3.04
CA LYS A 222 2.82 20.77 2.22
C LYS A 222 3.14 21.59 0.97
N GLU A 223 4.19 22.40 0.98
CA GLU A 223 4.59 23.20 -0.17
C GLU A 223 5.30 22.37 -1.25
N LYS A 224 6.00 21.31 -0.85
CA LYS A 224 6.67 20.37 -1.77
C LYS A 224 5.75 19.27 -2.28
N ILE A 225 4.66 18.98 -1.58
CA ILE A 225 3.60 18.14 -2.12
C ILE A 225 2.78 18.99 -3.12
N LYS A 226 3.42 19.48 -4.15
CA LYS A 226 2.76 19.62 -5.43
C LYS A 226 2.40 18.20 -5.82
N LEU A 227 1.21 17.77 -5.40
CA LEU A 227 0.53 16.67 -6.05
C LEU A 227 0.74 16.95 -7.54
N LYS A 228 1.66 16.23 -8.19
CA LYS A 228 1.59 16.08 -9.63
C LYS A 228 0.18 15.55 -9.79
N ARG A 229 -0.77 16.44 -10.07
CA ARG A 229 -2.07 16.03 -10.59
C ARG A 229 -1.67 15.19 -11.77
N LEU A 230 -1.71 13.88 -11.60
CA LEU A 230 -1.81 13.00 -12.73
C LEU A 230 -3.00 13.59 -13.47
N LYS A 231 -2.73 14.28 -14.57
CA LYS A 231 -3.73 14.51 -15.57
C LYS A 231 -4.06 13.10 -16.03
N ILE A 232 -5.04 12.50 -15.36
CA ILE A 232 -5.67 11.29 -15.87
C ILE A 232 -6.31 11.80 -17.15
N ASP A 233 -5.75 11.36 -18.25
CA ASP A 233 -6.34 11.58 -19.56
C ASP A 233 -7.59 10.70 -19.60
N LEU A 234 -8.70 11.26 -19.16
CA LEU A 234 -10.02 10.63 -19.11
C LEU A 234 -10.64 10.49 -20.51
N SER A 235 -9.87 10.78 -21.56
CA SER A 235 -10.41 10.82 -22.93
C SER A 235 -10.78 9.46 -23.52
N ASN A 236 -10.43 8.33 -22.89
CA ASN A 236 -10.69 6.99 -23.43
C ASN A 236 -11.46 6.03 -22.50
N ALA A 237 -11.92 6.45 -21.34
CA ALA A 237 -12.88 5.66 -20.57
C ALA A 237 -14.28 6.04 -21.06
N GLN A 238 -15.11 5.05 -21.40
CA GLN A 238 -16.57 5.28 -21.43
C GLN A 238 -16.97 5.64 -20.00
N THR A 239 -16.91 6.92 -19.72
CA THR A 239 -17.22 7.51 -18.43
C THR A 239 -18.71 7.44 -18.22
N ILE A 240 -19.15 6.48 -17.45
CA ILE A 240 -20.35 6.70 -16.65
C ILE A 240 -19.96 7.88 -15.75
N ASP A 241 -20.57 9.03 -16.01
CA ASP A 241 -20.24 10.26 -15.33
C ASP A 241 -20.57 10.10 -13.84
N ALA A 242 -19.55 10.01 -12.99
CA ALA A 242 -19.74 9.95 -11.54
C ALA A 242 -20.58 11.14 -11.05
N ASP A 243 -20.41 12.31 -11.68
CA ASP A 243 -21.17 13.52 -11.36
C ASP A 243 -22.65 13.36 -11.76
N GLU A 244 -22.99 12.63 -12.82
CA GLU A 244 -24.39 12.36 -13.17
C GLU A 244 -25.06 11.50 -12.09
N ILE A 245 -24.38 10.48 -11.58
CA ILE A 245 -24.89 9.66 -10.48
C ILE A 245 -25.02 10.50 -9.22
N LEU A 246 -24.00 11.26 -8.85
CA LEU A 246 -24.01 12.08 -7.65
C LEU A 246 -25.11 13.13 -7.66
N ARG A 247 -25.38 13.78 -8.81
CA ARG A 247 -26.48 14.77 -8.96
C ARG A 247 -27.85 14.15 -8.68
N ARG A 248 -28.07 12.87 -8.99
CA ARG A 248 -29.33 12.16 -8.61
C ARG A 248 -29.55 12.11 -7.09
N TYR A 249 -28.48 12.21 -6.31
CA TYR A 249 -28.50 12.29 -4.84
C TYR A 249 -28.34 13.71 -4.30
N GLY A 250 -28.34 14.73 -5.19
CA GLY A 250 -28.16 16.12 -4.82
C GLY A 250 -26.72 16.51 -4.46
N TRP A 251 -25.75 15.79 -4.99
CA TRP A 251 -24.32 15.98 -4.72
C TRP A 251 -23.52 16.19 -6.00
N GLU A 252 -22.40 16.89 -5.84
CA GLU A 252 -21.31 16.96 -6.83
C GLU A 252 -19.99 16.63 -6.13
N VAL A 253 -18.96 16.27 -6.91
CA VAL A 253 -17.60 16.00 -6.35
C VAL A 253 -17.08 17.23 -5.59
N ASN A 254 -17.46 18.44 -6.03
CA ASN A 254 -17.08 19.68 -5.37
C ASN A 254 -17.68 19.86 -3.97
N ASP A 255 -18.78 19.18 -3.65
CA ASP A 255 -19.42 19.24 -2.33
C ASP A 255 -18.70 18.38 -1.30
N PHE A 256 -17.85 17.47 -1.74
CA PHE A 256 -17.10 16.60 -0.85
C PHE A 256 -16.14 17.39 0.03
N CYS A 257 -15.90 16.91 1.23
CA CYS A 257 -14.89 17.51 2.10
C CYS A 257 -13.48 17.38 1.50
N ASP A 258 -12.58 18.28 1.86
CA ASP A 258 -11.23 18.35 1.29
C ASP A 258 -10.45 17.06 1.45
N THR A 259 -10.70 16.31 2.54
CA THR A 259 -10.12 14.98 2.74
C THR A 259 -10.56 13.98 1.69
N VAL A 260 -11.86 13.94 1.39
CA VAL A 260 -12.41 13.03 0.37
C VAL A 260 -11.93 13.44 -1.02
N LYS A 261 -11.87 14.75 -1.31
CA LYS A 261 -11.27 15.27 -2.55
C LYS A 261 -9.79 14.89 -2.68
N ALA A 262 -9.03 14.96 -1.57
CA ALA A 262 -7.64 14.54 -1.57
C ALA A 262 -7.50 13.03 -1.84
N ILE A 263 -8.37 12.20 -1.25
CA ILE A 263 -8.38 10.74 -1.50
C ILE A 263 -8.68 10.45 -2.97
N ILE A 264 -9.69 11.11 -3.53
CA ILE A 264 -10.05 10.98 -4.96
C ILE A 264 -8.90 11.43 -5.86
N GLY A 265 -8.30 12.58 -5.55
CA GLY A 265 -7.19 13.16 -6.31
C GLY A 265 -5.89 12.30 -6.30
N MET A 266 -5.79 11.31 -5.41
CA MET A 266 -4.70 10.33 -5.43
C MET A 266 -4.87 9.28 -6.53
N GLY A 267 -6.06 9.17 -7.13
CA GLY A 267 -6.42 8.15 -8.12
C GLY A 267 -6.44 6.77 -7.48
N HIS A 268 -5.31 6.08 -7.45
CA HIS A 268 -5.23 4.78 -6.79
C HIS A 268 -4.97 4.92 -5.28
N VAL A 269 -5.86 4.37 -4.48
CA VAL A 269 -5.77 4.41 -3.01
C VAL A 269 -5.72 3.01 -2.42
N GLY A 270 -4.96 2.86 -1.32
CA GLY A 270 -4.89 1.61 -0.57
C GLY A 270 -6.24 1.20 0.01
N ASN A 271 -6.36 -0.08 0.38
CA ASN A 271 -7.62 -0.68 0.85
C ASN A 271 -8.28 0.11 1.98
N SER A 272 -7.50 0.61 2.94
CA SER A 272 -8.04 1.35 4.10
C SER A 272 -8.73 2.65 3.68
N LEU A 273 -8.10 3.45 2.81
CA LEU A 273 -8.68 4.71 2.33
C LEU A 273 -9.90 4.48 1.46
N ARG A 274 -9.87 3.44 0.62
CA ARG A 274 -11.01 3.05 -0.21
C ARG A 274 -12.22 2.66 0.63
N ILE A 275 -11.99 1.91 1.70
CA ILE A 275 -13.05 1.54 2.65
C ILE A 275 -13.65 2.78 3.32
N GLU A 276 -12.84 3.74 3.73
CA GLU A 276 -13.35 4.98 4.32
C GLU A 276 -14.11 5.84 3.29
N LEU A 277 -13.68 5.86 2.03
CA LEU A 277 -14.44 6.49 0.95
C LEU A 277 -15.80 5.80 0.74
N ILE A 278 -15.84 4.46 0.71
CA ILE A 278 -17.10 3.70 0.61
C ILE A 278 -18.05 4.06 1.75
N LYS A 279 -17.55 4.12 2.98
CA LYS A 279 -18.34 4.48 4.15
C LYS A 279 -18.87 5.91 4.07
N TYR A 280 -18.04 6.84 3.60
CA TYR A 280 -18.46 8.22 3.38
C TYR A 280 -19.59 8.31 2.35
N LEU A 281 -19.42 7.68 1.20
CA LEU A 281 -20.44 7.69 0.14
C LEU A 281 -21.75 7.03 0.58
N LYS A 282 -21.66 5.94 1.36
CA LYS A 282 -22.83 5.30 1.96
C LYS A 282 -23.52 6.18 3.00
N ALA A 283 -22.77 6.75 3.94
CA ALA A 283 -23.31 7.36 5.15
C ALA A 283 -23.68 8.83 4.97
N ILE A 284 -22.89 9.57 4.16
CA ILE A 284 -23.05 11.01 3.98
C ILE A 284 -23.82 11.32 2.70
N VAL A 285 -23.44 10.68 1.57
CA VAL A 285 -24.09 10.90 0.27
C VAL A 285 -25.34 10.01 0.12
N ASN A 286 -25.41 8.94 0.90
CA ASN A 286 -26.52 7.97 0.92
C ASN A 286 -26.73 7.24 -0.42
N LEU A 287 -25.63 6.91 -1.12
CA LEU A 287 -25.70 6.17 -2.38
C LEU A 287 -26.28 4.77 -2.19
N SER A 288 -26.96 4.26 -3.22
CA SER A 288 -27.28 2.85 -3.31
C SER A 288 -25.99 2.01 -3.44
N PHE A 289 -26.08 0.70 -3.18
CA PHE A 289 -24.92 -0.19 -3.35
C PHE A 289 -24.34 -0.12 -4.77
N ALA A 290 -25.19 -0.21 -5.78
CA ALA A 290 -24.78 -0.21 -7.20
C ALA A 290 -24.13 1.13 -7.59
N ASP A 291 -24.75 2.25 -7.21
CA ASP A 291 -24.23 3.58 -7.49
C ASP A 291 -22.91 3.84 -6.75
N CYS A 292 -22.77 3.37 -5.52
CA CYS A 292 -21.54 3.50 -4.76
C CYS A 292 -20.37 2.75 -5.44
N VAL A 293 -20.59 1.52 -5.93
CA VAL A 293 -19.59 0.79 -6.70
C VAL A 293 -19.19 1.57 -7.95
N THR A 294 -20.17 2.03 -8.71
CA THR A 294 -19.96 2.77 -9.96
C THR A 294 -19.20 4.08 -9.74
N VAL A 295 -19.62 4.86 -8.75
CA VAL A 295 -18.98 6.15 -8.41
C VAL A 295 -17.52 5.93 -7.97
N ILE A 296 -17.24 4.93 -7.13
CA ILE A 296 -15.87 4.64 -6.69
C ILE A 296 -14.99 4.20 -7.85
N VAL A 297 -15.51 3.34 -8.73
CA VAL A 297 -14.76 2.90 -9.92
C VAL A 297 -14.43 4.10 -10.81
N ALA A 298 -15.40 4.98 -11.04
CA ALA A 298 -15.20 6.18 -11.85
C ALA A 298 -14.22 7.18 -11.20
N LEU A 299 -14.38 7.46 -9.90
CA LEU A 299 -13.53 8.43 -9.18
C LEU A 299 -12.09 7.96 -8.98
N LEU A 300 -11.85 6.67 -8.85
CA LEU A 300 -10.51 6.12 -8.60
C LEU A 300 -9.83 5.56 -9.85
N GLY A 301 -10.47 5.63 -11.02
CA GLY A 301 -9.90 5.10 -12.27
C GLY A 301 -9.63 3.58 -12.23
N ALA A 302 -10.42 2.84 -11.49
CA ALA A 302 -10.06 1.49 -11.01
C ALA A 302 -10.53 0.37 -11.96
N GLU A 303 -10.27 0.43 -13.24
CA GLU A 303 -10.63 -0.63 -14.19
C GLU A 303 -10.12 -2.04 -13.84
N GLY A 304 -9.06 -2.17 -13.06
CA GLY A 304 -8.49 -3.48 -12.67
C GLY A 304 -8.96 -4.02 -11.32
N VAL A 305 -9.76 -3.26 -10.56
CA VAL A 305 -10.07 -3.56 -9.14
C VAL A 305 -11.58 -3.64 -8.88
N HIS A 306 -12.41 -3.67 -9.92
CA HIS A 306 -13.88 -3.66 -9.81
C HIS A 306 -14.39 -4.74 -8.85
N SER A 307 -13.92 -5.97 -8.95
CA SER A 307 -14.33 -7.07 -8.07
C SER A 307 -13.94 -6.85 -6.59
N ALA A 308 -12.80 -6.20 -6.36
CA ALA A 308 -12.37 -5.87 -5.00
C ALA A 308 -13.21 -4.71 -4.42
N ILE A 309 -13.53 -3.70 -5.24
CA ILE A 309 -14.41 -2.58 -4.87
C ILE A 309 -15.80 -3.11 -4.57
N GLU A 310 -16.36 -3.96 -5.46
CA GLU A 310 -17.67 -4.57 -5.25
C GLU A 310 -17.70 -5.38 -3.95
N GLY A 311 -16.69 -6.21 -3.69
CA GLY A 311 -16.58 -6.98 -2.46
C GLY A 311 -16.53 -6.10 -1.21
N GLN A 312 -15.73 -5.04 -1.23
CA GLN A 312 -15.61 -4.08 -0.13
C GLN A 312 -16.89 -3.28 0.09
N THR A 313 -17.55 -2.85 -1.00
CA THR A 313 -18.82 -2.13 -0.95
C THR A 313 -19.93 -3.03 -0.41
N LYS A 314 -20.05 -4.26 -0.93
CA LYS A 314 -21.00 -5.27 -0.43
C LYS A 314 -20.84 -5.48 1.06
N TYR A 315 -19.60 -5.50 1.52
CA TYR A 315 -19.28 -5.63 2.91
C TYR A 315 -19.72 -4.41 3.73
N ALA A 316 -19.38 -3.19 3.28
CA ALA A 316 -19.79 -1.97 3.94
C ALA A 316 -21.32 -1.81 4.03
N TYR A 317 -22.06 -2.33 3.03
CA TYR A 317 -23.53 -2.28 2.99
C TYR A 317 -24.21 -3.37 3.83
N ARG A 318 -23.60 -4.54 3.94
CA ARG A 318 -24.10 -5.64 4.80
C ARG A 318 -23.76 -5.48 6.27
N GLY A 319 -22.66 -4.83 6.55
CA GLY A 319 -22.11 -4.69 7.87
C GLY A 319 -22.60 -3.45 8.61
N GLN A 320 -22.36 -3.46 9.91
CA GLN A 320 -22.59 -2.34 10.83
C GLN A 320 -21.47 -1.28 10.74
N TRP A 321 -20.83 -1.14 9.58
CA TRP A 321 -19.77 -0.15 9.42
C TRP A 321 -20.32 1.24 9.40
N THR A 322 -20.07 1.95 10.45
CA THR A 322 -20.35 3.37 10.55
C THR A 322 -19.16 4.16 10.04
N PHE A 323 -19.46 5.25 9.34
CA PHE A 323 -18.46 6.25 8.99
C PHE A 323 -17.95 6.90 10.30
N ASN A 324 -16.63 6.92 10.50
CA ASN A 324 -16.02 7.59 11.64
C ASN A 324 -15.13 8.74 11.15
N PRO A 325 -15.59 10.00 11.30
CA PRO A 325 -14.81 11.18 10.91
C PRO A 325 -13.44 11.26 11.61
N ASP A 326 -13.34 10.80 12.86
CA ASP A 326 -12.08 10.86 13.61
C ASP A 326 -11.02 9.93 13.03
N LYS A 327 -11.44 8.84 12.38
CA LYS A 327 -10.52 7.96 11.67
C LYS A 327 -9.90 8.64 10.45
N LEU A 328 -10.67 9.45 9.70
CA LEU A 328 -10.13 10.28 8.62
C LEU A 328 -9.21 11.39 9.16
N LYS A 329 -9.54 11.98 10.32
CA LYS A 329 -8.66 12.95 11.00
C LYS A 329 -7.35 12.31 11.41
N GLY A 330 -7.37 11.10 11.97
CA GLY A 330 -6.19 10.33 12.34
C GLY A 330 -5.29 9.99 11.15
N LEU A 331 -5.84 9.93 9.94
CA LEU A 331 -5.08 9.76 8.70
C LEU A 331 -4.41 11.06 8.21
N GLY A 332 -4.63 12.19 8.90
CA GLY A 332 -3.96 13.47 8.63
C GLY A 332 -4.54 14.27 7.45
N TYR A 333 -5.67 13.86 6.91
CA TYR A 333 -6.29 14.51 5.73
C TYR A 333 -7.40 15.49 6.10
N CYS A 334 -7.91 15.46 7.33
CA CYS A 334 -8.99 16.32 7.75
C CYS A 334 -8.48 17.45 8.63
N PRO A 335 -8.69 18.73 8.30
CA PRO A 335 -8.41 19.83 9.22
C PRO A 335 -9.29 19.68 10.48
N PHE A 336 -8.74 20.03 11.65
CA PHE A 336 -9.38 19.83 12.95
C PHE A 336 -10.74 20.55 13.12
N ASP A 337 -11.01 21.53 12.28
CA ASP A 337 -12.16 22.44 12.28
C ASP A 337 -13.13 22.24 11.10
N CYS A 338 -13.08 21.09 10.43
CA CYS A 338 -13.98 20.81 9.32
C CYS A 338 -15.43 20.62 9.78
N ASN A 339 -16.24 21.65 9.59
CA ASN A 339 -17.67 21.66 9.95
C ASN A 339 -18.55 20.78 9.04
N LYS A 340 -18.06 20.34 7.89
CA LYS A 340 -18.83 19.50 6.94
C LYS A 340 -19.21 18.12 7.50
N CYS A 341 -18.42 17.58 8.44
CA CYS A 341 -18.73 16.33 9.15
C CYS A 341 -19.39 16.53 10.51
N LEU A 342 -19.43 17.75 11.03
CA LEU A 342 -20.03 18.06 12.34
C LEU A 342 -21.55 17.88 12.33
N ASN A 343 -22.21 18.24 11.23
CA ASN A 343 -23.64 18.03 11.08
C ASN A 343 -24.04 16.56 11.11
N TYR A 344 -23.15 15.66 10.65
CA TYR A 344 -23.36 14.22 10.73
C TYR A 344 -23.20 13.70 12.17
N ARG A 345 -22.23 14.22 12.93
CA ARG A 345 -22.09 13.92 14.37
C ARG A 345 -23.37 14.26 15.13
N ASN A 346 -23.92 15.44 14.88
CA ASN A 346 -25.15 15.90 15.54
C ASN A 346 -26.38 15.07 15.16
N LEU A 347 -26.47 14.61 13.92
CA LEU A 347 -27.51 13.69 13.49
C LEU A 347 -27.37 12.30 14.14
N PHE A 348 -26.17 11.79 14.32
CA PHE A 348 -25.91 10.47 14.90
C PHE A 348 -26.17 10.42 16.40
N TYR A 349 -25.79 11.48 17.13
CA TYR A 349 -26.08 11.58 18.58
C TYR A 349 -27.56 11.83 18.87
N ASN A 350 -28.30 12.45 17.94
CA ASN A 350 -29.75 12.66 18.09
C ASN A 350 -30.59 11.42 17.73
N ILE A 351 -29.98 10.38 17.12
CA ILE A 351 -30.68 9.11 16.77
C ILE A 351 -30.45 8.02 17.83
N ILE A 352 -29.40 8.15 18.64
CA ILE A 352 -29.00 7.15 19.67
C ILE A 352 -29.31 7.63 21.10
N GLY A 353 -29.77 8.88 21.27
CA GLY A 353 -30.13 9.48 22.56
C GLY A 353 -31.60 9.21 22.94
#